data_6f86b0fd2774e100652b03a1cb98c755
#
_entry.id   6f86b0fd2774e100652b03a1cb98c755
#
_cell.length_a   1.000
_cell.length_b   1.000
_cell.length_c   1.000
_cell.angle_alpha   90.00
_cell.angle_beta   90.00
_cell.angle_gamma   90.00
#
_symmetry.space_group_name_H-M   'P 1'
#
loop_
_entity.id
_entity.type
_entity.pdbx_description
1 polymer ?
#
loop_
_entity_poly.entity_id
_entity_poly.type
_entity_poly.pdbx_seq_one_letter_code
_entity_poly.pdbx_strand_id
1 'polypeptide(L)'
;MAQPSLLLFTVDRDLERALLKSPAISRFDILHVDEAESWTARLVEEKVDVAIAQADGFSEKDLENLTDPNLKLLSKVDVILISSGEPNPYIDSAMLKGVSYHLRLPLNLSFVEEIALELYEDLSESDGHSEAVVESDLDQFGLLVGSSAKMRKLYRIIRKAAASDAGGFIIGESGSGKELVANTLHMMSERSEEPFVSINCGAISPELIESELFGHIKGAFTGAISDRIGVFEQAHAGTLFLDEVTEMPLDHQVKLLRVLETGEYKKVGSSKVQTTGARIISATNREPAEAIDNELFREDLYYRLAQFPIRVPNLRDRGDDILGLAKHFLAHRNAQEGAAKQISKGALDKIKSHNWPGNVRELMHALERAFMLAEDIITTEHLVVDTVSQTTTESAISTSMPLDEIEKSVILKTLEEKTGNKTEAAEQLGISVKTLYNKLEKYEKTGE
;
A
#
# COMPACT_ATOMS: atom_id res chain seq x y z
N MET A 1 38.86 7.16 5.14
CA MET A 1 37.71 6.42 5.68
C MET A 1 37.88 4.98 5.26
N ALA A 2 37.41 4.00 6.03
CA ALA A 2 37.43 2.60 5.61
C ALA A 2 36.39 2.45 4.47
N GLN A 3 36.72 1.67 3.46
CA GLN A 3 35.82 1.38 2.34
C GLN A 3 34.65 0.55 2.88
N PRO A 4 33.39 0.87 2.53
CA PRO A 4 32.24 0.07 2.95
C PRO A 4 32.38 -1.39 2.52
N SER A 5 31.95 -2.33 3.36
CA SER A 5 32.09 -3.76 3.16
C SER A 5 30.81 -4.37 2.59
N LEU A 6 30.94 -5.27 1.61
CA LEU A 6 29.83 -5.97 0.96
C LEU A 6 30.03 -7.48 1.04
N LEU A 7 29.08 -8.19 1.65
CA LEU A 7 29.04 -9.65 1.67
C LEU A 7 28.30 -10.15 0.42
N LEU A 8 28.96 -10.98 -0.40
CA LEU A 8 28.39 -11.53 -1.61
C LEU A 8 28.26 -13.06 -1.50
N PHE A 9 27.02 -13.55 -1.61
CA PHE A 9 26.69 -14.97 -1.68
C PHE A 9 25.86 -15.26 -2.93
N THR A 10 26.42 -16.03 -3.87
CA THR A 10 25.73 -16.42 -5.11
C THR A 10 26.08 -17.87 -5.46
N VAL A 11 25.11 -18.62 -5.96
CA VAL A 11 25.31 -19.99 -6.49
C VAL A 11 25.45 -20.01 -8.01
N ASP A 12 25.04 -18.92 -8.69
CA ASP A 12 25.18 -18.73 -10.12
C ASP A 12 26.45 -17.94 -10.45
N ARG A 13 27.44 -18.60 -11.04
CA ARG A 13 28.72 -18.00 -11.43
C ARG A 13 28.60 -16.90 -12.50
N ASP A 14 27.58 -16.96 -13.35
CA ASP A 14 27.37 -15.93 -14.37
C ASP A 14 26.75 -14.69 -13.74
N LEU A 15 25.85 -14.86 -12.79
CA LEU A 15 25.33 -13.79 -11.95
C LEU A 15 26.45 -13.13 -11.11
N GLU A 16 27.28 -13.94 -10.47
CA GLU A 16 28.43 -13.44 -9.70
C GLU A 16 29.36 -12.58 -10.55
N ARG A 17 29.75 -13.08 -11.72
CA ARG A 17 30.59 -12.31 -12.66
C ARG A 17 29.94 -11.04 -13.15
N ALA A 18 28.64 -11.04 -13.33
CA ALA A 18 27.88 -9.87 -13.76
C ALA A 18 27.86 -8.81 -12.65
N LEU A 19 27.63 -9.22 -11.39
CA LEU A 19 27.67 -8.34 -10.21
C LEU A 19 29.06 -7.76 -9.99
N LEU A 20 30.10 -8.57 -10.03
CA LEU A 20 31.48 -8.13 -9.83
C LEU A 20 32.00 -7.20 -10.94
N LYS A 21 31.42 -7.22 -12.14
CA LYS A 21 31.74 -6.29 -13.22
C LYS A 21 31.07 -4.92 -13.05
N SER A 22 30.11 -4.82 -12.15
CA SER A 22 29.42 -3.56 -11.88
C SER A 22 30.37 -2.52 -11.28
N PRO A 23 30.46 -1.31 -11.86
CA PRO A 23 31.27 -0.23 -11.32
C PRO A 23 30.83 0.21 -9.92
N ALA A 24 29.56 0.01 -9.57
CA ALA A 24 29.01 0.34 -8.27
C ALA A 24 29.45 -0.65 -7.19
N ILE A 25 29.31 -1.95 -7.47
CA ILE A 25 29.70 -3.03 -6.55
C ILE A 25 31.21 -3.07 -6.33
N SER A 26 32.00 -2.78 -7.37
CA SER A 26 33.47 -2.73 -7.27
C SER A 26 34.00 -1.63 -6.34
N ARG A 27 33.17 -0.71 -5.87
CA ARG A 27 33.54 0.32 -4.88
C ARG A 27 33.58 -0.21 -3.45
N PHE A 28 32.91 -1.34 -3.19
CA PHE A 28 32.90 -1.99 -1.88
C PHE A 28 34.12 -2.89 -1.68
N ASP A 29 34.48 -3.11 -0.42
CA ASP A 29 35.36 -4.21 -0.02
C ASP A 29 34.54 -5.51 0.00
N ILE A 30 34.76 -6.41 -0.98
CA ILE A 30 33.89 -7.55 -1.25
C ILE A 30 34.36 -8.78 -0.49
N LEU A 31 33.50 -9.29 0.39
CA LEU A 31 33.67 -10.54 1.12
C LEU A 31 32.82 -11.63 0.44
N HIS A 32 33.48 -12.68 -0.07
CA HIS A 32 32.78 -13.82 -0.68
C HIS A 32 32.44 -14.87 0.37
N VAL A 33 31.26 -15.49 0.20
CA VAL A 33 30.84 -16.65 1.00
C VAL A 33 30.72 -17.84 0.06
N ASP A 34 31.41 -18.94 0.40
CA ASP A 34 31.34 -20.18 -0.37
C ASP A 34 30.01 -20.90 -0.14
N GLU A 35 29.53 -21.65 -1.15
CA GLU A 35 28.27 -22.44 -1.11
C GLU A 35 28.19 -23.42 0.08
N ALA A 36 29.34 -23.84 0.63
CA ALA A 36 29.43 -24.75 1.77
C ALA A 36 29.25 -24.04 3.13
N GLU A 37 29.28 -22.72 3.16
CA GLU A 37 29.16 -21.91 4.36
C GLU A 37 27.79 -21.30 4.47
N SER A 38 27.27 -21.18 5.69
CA SER A 38 26.02 -20.43 5.93
C SER A 38 26.31 -18.93 5.81
N TRP A 39 25.69 -18.27 4.85
CA TRP A 39 25.84 -16.83 4.64
C TRP A 39 25.31 -16.02 5.84
N THR A 40 24.23 -16.51 6.49
CA THR A 40 23.69 -15.87 7.69
C THR A 40 24.65 -15.96 8.87
N ALA A 41 25.40 -17.05 9.00
CA ALA A 41 26.42 -17.16 10.02
C ALA A 41 27.57 -16.17 9.76
N ARG A 42 28.04 -16.06 8.53
CA ARG A 42 29.04 -15.07 8.12
C ARG A 42 28.59 -13.64 8.33
N LEU A 43 27.33 -13.34 8.04
CA LEU A 43 26.73 -12.02 8.29
C LEU A 43 26.79 -11.63 9.78
N VAL A 44 26.69 -12.62 10.67
CA VAL A 44 26.81 -12.42 12.13
C VAL A 44 28.28 -12.20 12.58
N GLU A 45 29.19 -12.96 11.99
CA GLU A 45 30.61 -12.95 12.38
C GLU A 45 31.37 -11.74 11.85
N GLU A 46 31.06 -11.33 10.62
CA GLU A 46 31.71 -10.19 9.96
C GLU A 46 30.85 -8.95 10.11
N LYS A 47 31.46 -7.83 10.44
CA LYS A 47 30.78 -6.53 10.43
C LYS A 47 30.70 -6.03 9.00
N VAL A 48 29.60 -6.34 8.31
CA VAL A 48 29.38 -5.89 6.94
C VAL A 48 28.33 -4.79 6.90
N ASP A 49 28.47 -3.89 5.94
CA ASP A 49 27.56 -2.77 5.75
C ASP A 49 26.41 -3.14 4.81
N VAL A 50 26.73 -3.94 3.77
CA VAL A 50 25.77 -4.40 2.77
C VAL A 50 25.91 -5.90 2.55
N ALA A 51 24.82 -6.62 2.29
CA ALA A 51 24.85 -8.02 1.88
C ALA A 51 24.00 -8.24 0.63
N ILE A 52 24.56 -8.97 -0.36
CA ILE A 52 23.83 -9.45 -1.53
C ILE A 52 23.83 -10.98 -1.47
N ALA A 53 22.64 -11.60 -1.41
CA ALA A 53 22.54 -13.04 -1.27
C ALA A 53 21.51 -13.65 -2.21
N GLN A 54 21.90 -14.71 -2.94
CA GLN A 54 21.01 -15.47 -3.82
C GLN A 54 20.29 -16.55 -2.99
N ALA A 55 18.99 -16.36 -2.81
CA ALA A 55 18.15 -17.18 -1.94
C ALA A 55 17.97 -18.63 -2.41
N ASP A 56 18.14 -18.88 -3.72
CA ASP A 56 18.08 -20.24 -4.29
C ASP A 56 19.18 -21.17 -3.77
N GLY A 57 20.26 -20.60 -3.20
CA GLY A 57 21.37 -21.33 -2.58
C GLY A 57 21.30 -21.45 -1.06
N PHE A 58 20.24 -21.01 -0.42
CA PHE A 58 20.15 -21.04 1.04
C PHE A 58 20.04 -22.47 1.58
N SER A 59 20.86 -22.75 2.60
CA SER A 59 20.75 -23.97 3.37
C SER A 59 19.53 -23.95 4.30
N GLU A 60 19.08 -25.10 4.79
CA GLU A 60 18.02 -25.18 5.81
C GLU A 60 18.32 -24.30 7.03
N LYS A 61 19.60 -24.25 7.43
CA LYS A 61 20.06 -23.41 8.53
C LYS A 61 19.93 -21.91 8.23
N ASP A 62 20.16 -21.49 6.99
CA ASP A 62 19.96 -20.10 6.59
C ASP A 62 18.50 -19.71 6.64
N LEU A 63 17.61 -20.59 6.18
CA LEU A 63 16.17 -20.40 6.23
C LEU A 63 15.63 -20.35 7.68
N GLU A 64 16.13 -21.22 8.56
CA GLU A 64 15.82 -21.19 9.98
C GLU A 64 16.29 -19.88 10.63
N ASN A 65 17.52 -19.46 10.35
CA ASN A 65 18.06 -18.20 10.86
C ASN A 65 17.24 -16.99 10.37
N LEU A 66 16.84 -16.98 9.11
CA LEU A 66 15.97 -15.91 8.57
C LEU A 66 14.60 -15.87 9.25
N THR A 67 14.12 -16.98 9.81
CA THR A 67 12.87 -17.05 10.55
C THR A 67 13.02 -16.81 12.06
N ASP A 68 14.23 -16.83 12.61
CA ASP A 68 14.49 -16.59 14.04
C ASP A 68 14.11 -15.15 14.44
N PRO A 69 13.15 -14.97 15.36
CA PRO A 69 12.73 -13.65 15.83
C PRO A 69 13.83 -12.88 16.58
N ASN A 70 14.90 -13.56 17.02
CA ASN A 70 16.02 -12.95 17.75
C ASN A 70 17.15 -12.47 16.81
N LEU A 71 17.06 -12.73 15.52
CA LEU A 71 18.09 -12.32 14.56
C LEU A 71 17.94 -10.82 14.22
N LYS A 72 18.40 -9.95 15.12
CA LYS A 72 18.36 -8.49 14.96
C LYS A 72 19.36 -7.93 13.93
N LEU A 73 20.12 -8.79 13.25
CA LEU A 73 21.15 -8.35 12.32
C LEU A 73 20.59 -7.79 11.02
N LEU A 74 19.46 -8.31 10.54
CA LEU A 74 18.84 -7.89 9.29
C LEU A 74 18.35 -6.44 9.31
N SER A 75 18.14 -5.87 10.49
CA SER A 75 17.76 -4.45 10.65
C SER A 75 18.97 -3.50 10.71
N LYS A 76 20.20 -4.02 10.77
CA LYS A 76 21.44 -3.22 10.87
C LYS A 76 22.32 -3.26 9.64
N VAL A 77 22.03 -4.15 8.70
CA VAL A 77 22.76 -4.35 7.45
C VAL A 77 21.79 -4.20 6.30
N ASP A 78 22.14 -3.45 5.27
CA ASP A 78 21.33 -3.37 4.06
C ASP A 78 21.45 -4.67 3.27
N VAL A 79 20.39 -5.49 3.31
CA VAL A 79 20.37 -6.81 2.69
C VAL A 79 19.57 -6.78 1.38
N ILE A 80 20.19 -7.23 0.30
CA ILE A 80 19.57 -7.44 -1.01
C ILE A 80 19.48 -8.93 -1.25
N LEU A 81 18.27 -9.49 -1.25
CA LEU A 81 18.02 -10.88 -1.63
C LEU A 81 17.72 -10.98 -3.12
N ILE A 82 18.25 -12.02 -3.76
CA ILE A 82 18.00 -12.35 -5.18
C ILE A 82 17.40 -13.76 -5.23
N SER A 83 16.33 -13.97 -6.00
CA SER A 83 15.73 -15.31 -6.18
C SER A 83 15.23 -15.53 -7.60
N SER A 84 14.96 -16.81 -7.94
CA SER A 84 14.46 -17.28 -9.24
C SER A 84 13.04 -16.82 -9.62
N GLY A 85 12.38 -16.06 -8.74
CA GLY A 85 11.10 -15.41 -9.09
C GLY A 85 9.85 -16.11 -8.57
N GLU A 86 9.94 -17.30 -8.00
CA GLU A 86 8.81 -17.91 -7.31
C GLU A 86 8.62 -17.30 -5.91
N PRO A 87 7.39 -16.96 -5.51
CA PRO A 87 7.11 -16.48 -4.16
C PRO A 87 7.57 -17.50 -3.12
N ASN A 88 8.30 -17.02 -2.11
CA ASN A 88 8.87 -17.85 -1.07
C ASN A 88 8.52 -17.28 0.31
N PRO A 89 7.75 -18.01 1.15
CA PRO A 89 7.32 -17.54 2.46
C PRO A 89 8.46 -17.19 3.42
N TYR A 90 9.63 -17.82 3.25
CA TYR A 90 10.81 -17.51 4.06
C TYR A 90 11.39 -16.15 3.70
N ILE A 91 11.40 -15.79 2.41
CA ILE A 91 11.82 -14.48 1.93
C ILE A 91 10.85 -13.42 2.43
N ASP A 92 9.54 -13.66 2.35
CA ASP A 92 8.52 -12.75 2.88
C ASP A 92 8.72 -12.52 4.39
N SER A 93 9.04 -13.58 5.14
CA SER A 93 9.37 -13.47 6.56
C SER A 93 10.67 -12.66 6.81
N ALA A 94 11.69 -12.83 5.97
CA ALA A 94 12.92 -12.06 6.04
C ALA A 94 12.71 -10.57 5.76
N MET A 95 11.84 -10.26 4.77
CA MET A 95 11.44 -8.88 4.47
C MET A 95 10.75 -8.20 5.65
N LEU A 96 9.89 -8.93 6.37
CA LEU A 96 9.27 -8.46 7.61
C LEU A 96 10.27 -8.16 8.73
N LYS A 97 11.48 -8.70 8.66
CA LYS A 97 12.54 -8.55 9.66
C LYS A 97 13.63 -7.54 9.31
N GLY A 98 13.41 -6.78 8.23
CA GLY A 98 14.27 -5.66 7.87
C GLY A 98 15.22 -5.89 6.71
N VAL A 99 15.04 -6.95 5.90
CA VAL A 99 15.72 -7.06 4.60
C VAL A 99 15.30 -5.88 3.72
N SER A 100 16.28 -5.16 3.15
CA SER A 100 16.01 -3.90 2.44
C SER A 100 15.40 -4.12 1.07
N TYR A 101 15.88 -5.12 0.30
CA TYR A 101 15.41 -5.39 -1.06
C TYR A 101 15.32 -6.89 -1.35
N HIS A 102 14.29 -7.28 -2.12
CA HIS A 102 14.20 -8.59 -2.74
C HIS A 102 14.02 -8.44 -4.25
N LEU A 103 14.99 -8.88 -5.01
CA LEU A 103 15.04 -8.80 -6.47
C LEU A 103 14.85 -10.18 -7.09
N ARG A 104 14.18 -10.25 -8.23
CA ARG A 104 13.89 -11.52 -8.91
C ARG A 104 14.65 -11.64 -10.23
N LEU A 105 15.09 -12.88 -10.54
CA LEU A 105 15.68 -13.18 -11.85
C LEU A 105 14.61 -13.17 -12.96
N PRO A 106 14.95 -12.71 -14.19
CA PRO A 106 16.25 -12.19 -14.61
C PRO A 106 16.56 -10.82 -14.02
N LEU A 107 17.76 -10.69 -13.44
CA LEU A 107 18.16 -9.51 -12.69
C LEU A 107 18.42 -8.33 -13.62
N ASN A 108 17.88 -7.18 -13.30
CA ASN A 108 18.29 -5.93 -13.95
C ASN A 108 19.53 -5.35 -13.27
N LEU A 109 20.67 -5.54 -13.91
CA LEU A 109 21.95 -5.09 -13.38
C LEU A 109 22.00 -3.58 -13.14
N SER A 110 21.40 -2.78 -14.02
CA SER A 110 21.39 -1.31 -13.84
C SER A 110 20.63 -0.88 -12.58
N PHE A 111 19.59 -1.63 -12.21
CA PHE A 111 18.86 -1.36 -10.97
C PHE A 111 19.67 -1.78 -9.72
N VAL A 112 20.39 -2.90 -9.81
CA VAL A 112 21.32 -3.31 -8.73
C VAL A 112 22.44 -2.29 -8.57
N GLU A 113 22.96 -1.76 -9.69
CA GLU A 113 23.95 -0.68 -9.68
C GLU A 113 23.40 0.58 -9.02
N GLU A 114 22.17 0.98 -9.33
CA GLU A 114 21.49 2.13 -8.71
C GLU A 114 21.40 1.95 -7.18
N ILE A 115 20.92 0.76 -6.72
CA ILE A 115 20.84 0.45 -5.29
C ILE A 115 22.23 0.45 -4.65
N ALA A 116 23.20 -0.22 -5.27
CA ALA A 116 24.56 -0.32 -4.72
C ALA A 116 25.25 1.04 -4.64
N LEU A 117 25.04 1.92 -5.64
CA LEU A 117 25.56 3.29 -5.61
C LEU A 117 24.90 4.11 -4.50
N GLU A 118 23.57 4.03 -4.36
CA GLU A 118 22.82 4.72 -3.33
C GLU A 118 23.29 4.29 -1.93
N LEU A 119 23.45 2.97 -1.71
CA LEU A 119 23.97 2.42 -0.46
C LEU A 119 25.42 2.86 -0.21
N TYR A 120 26.27 2.86 -1.23
CA TYR A 120 27.65 3.30 -1.11
C TYR A 120 27.75 4.79 -0.76
N GLU A 121 26.91 5.63 -1.39
CA GLU A 121 26.87 7.07 -1.14
C GLU A 121 26.35 7.39 0.26
N ASP A 122 25.26 6.70 0.70
CA ASP A 122 24.72 6.82 2.05
C ASP A 122 25.76 6.41 3.13
N LEU A 123 26.54 5.36 2.85
CA LEU A 123 27.58 4.87 3.76
C LEU A 123 28.89 5.68 3.71
N SER A 124 29.17 6.31 2.56
CA SER A 124 30.43 7.05 2.34
C SER A 124 30.31 8.52 2.69
N GLU A 125 29.16 9.12 2.52
CA GLU A 125 28.87 10.53 2.82
C GLU A 125 27.39 10.81 2.99
N SER A 126 27.10 11.72 3.88
CA SER A 126 25.97 12.59 3.83
C SER A 126 26.22 13.72 2.83
N ASP A 127 26.02 13.52 1.51
CA ASP A 127 25.68 14.59 0.53
C ASP A 127 25.71 14.13 -0.94
N GLY A 128 24.61 14.34 -1.68
CA GLY A 128 24.59 14.70 -3.11
C GLY A 128 24.13 13.68 -4.17
N HIS A 129 22.97 13.89 -4.69
CA HIS A 129 22.13 13.40 -5.80
C HIS A 129 22.73 12.82 -7.09
N SER A 130 22.05 11.86 -7.74
CA SER A 130 21.52 11.91 -9.13
C SER A 130 20.92 10.61 -9.69
N GLU A 131 20.04 10.70 -10.72
CA GLU A 131 19.05 9.77 -11.25
C GLU A 131 19.49 8.82 -12.37
N ALA A 132 18.86 7.63 -12.51
CA ALA A 132 18.29 7.02 -13.75
C ALA A 132 17.78 5.57 -13.57
N VAL A 133 16.79 5.12 -14.35
CA VAL A 133 15.87 3.97 -14.13
C VAL A 133 15.96 2.91 -15.22
N VAL A 134 15.84 1.60 -14.89
CA VAL A 134 15.50 0.50 -15.83
C VAL A 134 14.84 -0.72 -15.13
N GLU A 135 14.06 -1.54 -15.83
CA GLU A 135 12.99 -2.45 -15.39
C GLU A 135 13.39 -3.89 -15.02
N SER A 136 12.69 -4.50 -14.03
CA SER A 136 12.70 -5.94 -13.75
C SER A 136 11.44 -6.44 -13.01
N ASP A 137 11.21 -7.78 -12.92
CA ASP A 137 10.00 -8.40 -12.36
C ASP A 137 9.94 -8.35 -10.83
N LEU A 138 8.84 -7.87 -10.28
CA LEU A 138 8.42 -7.73 -8.88
C LEU A 138 9.50 -7.65 -7.80
N ASP A 139 9.91 -6.42 -7.53
CA ASP A 139 10.73 -6.07 -6.38
C ASP A 139 9.87 -6.00 -5.10
N GLN A 140 10.50 -6.19 -3.97
CA GLN A 140 9.89 -6.00 -2.67
C GLN A 140 10.70 -4.99 -1.86
N PHE A 141 10.00 -4.05 -1.23
CA PHE A 141 10.59 -3.02 -0.39
C PHE A 141 9.80 -2.92 0.92
N GLY A 142 10.40 -3.36 2.03
CA GLY A 142 9.68 -3.55 3.28
C GLY A 142 8.49 -4.50 3.08
N LEU A 143 7.29 -4.03 3.37
CA LEU A 143 6.04 -4.79 3.19
C LEU A 143 5.40 -4.60 1.80
N LEU A 144 5.99 -3.78 0.94
CA LEU A 144 5.44 -3.42 -0.36
C LEU A 144 6.02 -4.31 -1.45
N VAL A 145 5.16 -4.78 -2.35
CA VAL A 145 5.54 -5.61 -3.51
C VAL A 145 5.14 -4.90 -4.79
N GLY A 146 6.08 -4.80 -5.74
CA GLY A 146 5.86 -4.21 -7.06
C GLY A 146 7.16 -3.71 -7.69
N SER A 147 7.26 -3.81 -9.01
CA SER A 147 8.45 -3.46 -9.80
C SER A 147 8.22 -2.34 -10.79
N SER A 148 6.99 -1.84 -10.89
CA SER A 148 6.69 -0.75 -11.81
C SER A 148 7.48 0.52 -11.45
N ALA A 149 7.79 1.33 -12.45
CA ALA A 149 8.49 2.60 -12.24
C ALA A 149 7.79 3.52 -11.21
N LYS A 150 6.44 3.44 -11.11
CA LYS A 150 5.68 4.17 -10.09
C LYS A 150 5.94 3.63 -8.68
N MET A 151 6.04 2.31 -8.51
CA MET A 151 6.35 1.69 -7.21
C MET A 151 7.81 1.98 -6.80
N ARG A 152 8.78 1.87 -7.71
CA ARG A 152 10.18 2.23 -7.43
C ARG A 152 10.32 3.69 -7.02
N LYS A 153 9.58 4.61 -7.68
CA LYS A 153 9.54 6.02 -7.25
C LYS A 153 8.96 6.15 -5.83
N LEU A 154 7.92 5.37 -5.49
CA LEU A 154 7.35 5.34 -4.14
C LEU A 154 8.38 4.85 -3.12
N TYR A 155 9.14 3.79 -3.43
CA TYR A 155 10.18 3.24 -2.53
C TYR A 155 11.25 4.27 -2.19
N ARG A 156 11.77 5.00 -3.20
CA ARG A 156 12.72 6.10 -2.97
C ARG A 156 12.15 7.20 -2.07
N ILE A 157 10.87 7.54 -2.26
CA ILE A 157 10.19 8.54 -1.42
C ILE A 157 10.08 8.04 0.02
N ILE A 158 9.67 6.77 0.22
CA ILE A 158 9.55 6.16 1.55
C ILE A 158 10.90 6.15 2.26
N ARG A 159 11.98 5.75 1.58
CA ARG A 159 13.32 5.72 2.16
C ARG A 159 13.77 7.10 2.65
N LYS A 160 13.61 8.14 1.83
CA LYS A 160 13.92 9.53 2.21
C LYS A 160 13.07 10.01 3.39
N ALA A 161 11.77 9.68 3.39
CA ALA A 161 10.87 10.04 4.47
C ALA A 161 11.17 9.28 5.77
N ALA A 162 11.62 8.03 5.68
CA ALA A 162 11.97 7.20 6.84
C ALA A 162 13.19 7.73 7.60
N ALA A 163 14.19 8.24 6.88
CA ALA A 163 15.38 8.86 7.46
C ALA A 163 15.11 10.18 8.20
N SER A 164 13.90 10.73 8.09
CA SER A 164 13.48 11.96 8.75
C SER A 164 12.42 11.67 9.80
N ASP A 165 12.41 12.44 10.89
CA ASP A 165 11.35 12.40 11.91
C ASP A 165 10.09 13.19 11.51
N ALA A 166 10.06 13.74 10.30
CA ALA A 166 8.92 14.49 9.77
C ALA A 166 7.67 13.60 9.64
N GLY A 167 6.51 14.22 9.82
CA GLY A 167 5.22 13.58 9.65
C GLY A 167 4.97 13.18 8.19
N GLY A 168 4.54 11.94 7.95
CA GLY A 168 4.15 11.45 6.62
C GLY A 168 2.66 11.64 6.37
N PHE A 169 2.28 12.11 5.15
CA PHE A 169 0.89 12.21 4.73
C PHE A 169 0.66 11.35 3.48
N ILE A 170 -0.01 10.21 3.66
CA ILE A 170 -0.16 9.19 2.63
C ILE A 170 -1.50 9.36 1.91
N ILE A 171 -1.47 9.56 0.60
CA ILE A 171 -2.65 9.76 -0.24
C ILE A 171 -2.76 8.58 -1.21
N GLY A 172 -3.93 7.95 -1.30
CA GLY A 172 -4.18 6.88 -2.26
C GLY A 172 -5.55 6.24 -2.07
N GLU A 173 -6.08 5.65 -3.13
CA GLU A 173 -7.39 5.00 -3.11
C GLU A 173 -7.48 3.90 -2.03
N SER A 174 -8.71 3.53 -1.66
CA SER A 174 -8.94 2.42 -0.74
C SER A 174 -8.34 1.12 -1.30
N GLY A 175 -7.70 0.33 -0.42
CA GLY A 175 -7.06 -0.93 -0.82
C GLY A 175 -5.76 -0.80 -1.61
N SER A 176 -5.19 0.41 -1.78
CA SER A 176 -3.92 0.63 -2.50
C SER A 176 -2.66 0.24 -1.71
N GLY A 177 -2.77 0.03 -0.39
CA GLY A 177 -1.67 -0.36 0.49
C GLY A 177 -1.12 0.76 1.37
N LYS A 178 -1.89 1.81 1.67
CA LYS A 178 -1.47 2.95 2.53
C LYS A 178 -0.92 2.52 3.89
N GLU A 179 -1.56 1.55 4.53
CA GLU A 179 -1.11 1.02 5.82
C GLU A 179 0.24 0.31 5.71
N LEU A 180 0.49 -0.43 4.61
CA LEU A 180 1.79 -1.05 4.36
C LEU A 180 2.90 -0.02 4.14
N VAL A 181 2.56 1.11 3.51
CA VAL A 181 3.48 2.26 3.37
C VAL A 181 3.82 2.84 4.74
N ALA A 182 2.82 3.06 5.62
CA ALA A 182 3.04 3.58 6.97
C ALA A 182 3.89 2.64 7.82
N ASN A 183 3.61 1.34 7.77
CA ASN A 183 4.40 0.32 8.46
C ASN A 183 5.84 0.28 7.94
N THR A 184 6.03 0.33 6.60
CA THR A 184 7.38 0.35 6.00
C THR A 184 8.16 1.60 6.41
N LEU A 185 7.51 2.77 6.45
CA LEU A 185 8.11 4.00 6.97
C LEU A 185 8.59 3.87 8.41
N HIS A 186 7.78 3.24 9.27
CA HIS A 186 8.15 3.00 10.66
C HIS A 186 9.32 2.03 10.77
N MET A 187 9.26 0.87 10.08
CA MET A 187 10.29 -0.17 10.10
C MET A 187 11.67 0.35 9.64
N MET A 188 11.69 1.30 8.69
CA MET A 188 12.92 1.88 8.16
C MET A 188 13.37 3.15 8.88
N SER A 189 12.67 3.58 9.93
CA SER A 189 13.01 4.77 10.70
C SER A 189 13.86 4.44 11.92
N GLU A 190 14.44 5.48 12.53
CA GLU A 190 15.14 5.35 13.82
C GLU A 190 14.24 4.84 14.97
N ARG A 191 12.91 4.83 14.75
CA ARG A 191 11.90 4.39 15.71
C ARG A 191 11.40 2.97 15.47
N SER A 192 12.09 2.17 14.66
CA SER A 192 11.68 0.81 14.27
C SER A 192 11.52 -0.16 15.46
N GLU A 193 12.22 0.08 16.56
CA GLU A 193 12.13 -0.72 17.80
C GLU A 193 11.02 -0.20 18.76
N GLU A 194 10.45 0.98 18.49
CA GLU A 194 9.40 1.59 19.30
C GLU A 194 8.01 1.15 18.83
N PRO A 195 6.94 1.37 19.61
CA PRO A 195 5.59 0.95 19.22
C PRO A 195 5.10 1.62 17.92
N PHE A 196 4.50 0.81 17.03
CA PHE A 196 3.66 1.28 15.94
C PHE A 196 2.20 1.10 16.33
N VAL A 197 1.48 2.21 16.53
CA VAL A 197 0.07 2.20 16.91
C VAL A 197 -0.77 2.75 15.76
N SER A 198 -1.75 1.99 15.30
CA SER A 198 -2.65 2.40 14.22
C SER A 198 -4.07 2.63 14.72
N ILE A 199 -4.75 3.61 14.14
CA ILE A 199 -6.17 3.88 14.38
C ILE A 199 -6.84 4.31 13.07
N ASN A 200 -8.00 3.72 12.75
CA ASN A 200 -8.81 4.15 11.62
C ASN A 200 -9.87 5.14 12.11
N CYS A 201 -9.75 6.41 11.69
CA CYS A 201 -10.63 7.49 12.11
C CYS A 201 -12.07 7.35 11.57
N GLY A 202 -12.23 6.68 10.42
CA GLY A 202 -13.55 6.45 9.81
C GLY A 202 -14.32 5.27 10.43
N ALA A 203 -13.62 4.36 11.11
CA ALA A 203 -14.24 3.16 11.71
C ALA A 203 -14.78 3.40 13.13
N ILE A 204 -14.50 4.54 13.73
CA ILE A 204 -14.86 4.87 15.13
C ILE A 204 -16.02 5.87 15.11
N SER A 205 -17.01 5.65 16.00
CA SER A 205 -18.10 6.61 16.12
C SER A 205 -17.58 7.99 16.62
N PRO A 206 -18.18 9.10 16.16
CA PRO A 206 -17.77 10.44 16.52
C PRO A 206 -17.66 10.67 18.04
N GLU A 207 -18.50 10.04 18.84
CA GLU A 207 -18.54 10.20 20.30
C GLU A 207 -17.37 9.49 21.00
N LEU A 208 -16.76 8.48 20.35
CA LEU A 208 -15.69 7.68 20.93
C LEU A 208 -14.30 8.09 20.47
N ILE A 209 -14.19 8.76 19.32
CA ILE A 209 -12.89 9.05 18.71
C ILE A 209 -11.97 9.86 19.64
N GLU A 210 -12.52 10.79 20.41
CA GLU A 210 -11.74 11.56 21.39
C GLU A 210 -11.18 10.68 22.51
N SER A 211 -12.00 9.76 22.99
CA SER A 211 -11.60 8.77 24.01
C SER A 211 -10.56 7.77 23.48
N GLU A 212 -10.65 7.37 22.22
CA GLU A 212 -9.65 6.50 21.60
C GLU A 212 -8.32 7.24 21.39
N LEU A 213 -8.36 8.49 20.91
CA LEU A 213 -7.16 9.27 20.67
C LEU A 213 -6.44 9.62 21.97
N PHE A 214 -7.14 10.22 22.95
CA PHE A 214 -6.53 10.86 24.11
C PHE A 214 -6.68 10.06 25.41
N GLY A 215 -7.54 9.02 25.41
CA GLY A 215 -7.91 8.28 26.60
C GLY A 215 -8.95 9.04 27.46
N HIS A 216 -9.46 8.38 28.47
CA HIS A 216 -10.39 8.98 29.43
C HIS A 216 -10.13 8.52 30.86
N ILE A 217 -10.60 9.30 31.83
CA ILE A 217 -10.66 8.91 33.22
C ILE A 217 -12.06 8.35 33.55
N LYS A 218 -12.13 7.51 34.56
CA LYS A 218 -13.40 6.97 35.06
C LYS A 218 -14.40 8.11 35.37
N GLY A 219 -15.62 7.97 34.87
CA GLY A 219 -16.68 8.94 35.05
C GLY A 219 -16.66 10.13 34.09
N ALA A 220 -15.79 10.14 33.08
CA ALA A 220 -15.70 11.24 32.11
C ALA A 220 -16.96 11.41 31.23
N PHE A 221 -17.68 10.32 30.97
CA PHE A 221 -18.96 10.28 30.23
C PHE A 221 -19.78 9.07 30.64
N THR A 222 -21.04 8.99 30.20
CA THR A 222 -21.94 7.86 30.45
C THR A 222 -21.38 6.60 29.79
N GLY A 223 -20.85 5.67 30.60
CA GLY A 223 -20.18 4.45 30.11
C GLY A 223 -18.68 4.40 30.43
N ALA A 224 -18.07 5.46 30.93
CA ALA A 224 -16.66 5.47 31.38
C ALA A 224 -16.51 4.76 32.74
N ILE A 225 -16.52 3.43 32.73
CA ILE A 225 -16.50 2.58 33.95
C ILE A 225 -15.10 2.52 34.57
N SER A 226 -14.05 2.64 33.75
CA SER A 226 -12.64 2.58 34.16
C SER A 226 -11.82 3.63 33.40
N ASP A 227 -10.59 3.89 33.85
CA ASP A 227 -9.63 4.67 33.09
C ASP A 227 -9.23 3.90 31.82
N ARG A 228 -9.03 4.64 30.71
CA ARG A 228 -8.53 4.08 29.45
C ARG A 228 -7.36 4.90 28.92
N ILE A 229 -6.36 4.17 28.41
CA ILE A 229 -5.18 4.75 27.76
C ILE A 229 -5.53 5.03 26.30
N GLY A 230 -5.26 6.24 25.80
CA GLY A 230 -5.45 6.63 24.41
C GLY A 230 -4.26 6.25 23.54
N VAL A 231 -4.46 6.26 22.18
CA VAL A 231 -3.42 5.87 21.23
C VAL A 231 -2.20 6.79 21.25
N PHE A 232 -2.35 8.08 21.61
CA PHE A 232 -1.21 8.99 21.80
C PHE A 232 -0.28 8.57 22.96
N GLU A 233 -0.85 8.03 24.03
CA GLU A 233 -0.08 7.50 25.15
C GLU A 233 0.53 6.14 24.82
N GLN A 234 -0.19 5.29 24.07
CA GLN A 234 0.29 3.98 23.63
C GLN A 234 1.46 4.10 22.65
N ALA A 235 1.39 5.06 21.72
CA ALA A 235 2.47 5.29 20.76
C ALA A 235 3.74 5.85 21.41
N HIS A 236 3.62 6.53 22.55
CA HIS A 236 4.71 7.11 23.33
C HIS A 236 5.76 7.85 22.46
N ALA A 237 6.97 7.28 22.34
CA ALA A 237 8.06 7.77 21.49
C ALA A 237 8.11 7.11 20.10
N GLY A 238 7.19 6.18 19.84
CA GLY A 238 7.09 5.42 18.60
C GLY A 238 6.37 6.19 17.47
N THR A 239 5.55 5.47 16.72
CA THR A 239 4.80 6.02 15.58
C THR A 239 3.31 5.82 15.78
N LEU A 240 2.53 6.88 15.60
CA LEU A 240 1.07 6.84 15.53
C LEU A 240 0.62 7.00 14.08
N PHE A 241 -0.09 5.98 13.58
CA PHE A 241 -0.69 6.00 12.25
C PHE A 241 -2.18 6.32 12.33
N LEU A 242 -2.59 7.43 11.70
CA LEU A 242 -3.98 7.90 11.61
C LEU A 242 -4.51 7.57 10.21
N ASP A 243 -5.23 6.46 10.05
CA ASP A 243 -5.86 6.12 8.77
C ASP A 243 -7.19 6.86 8.60
N GLU A 244 -7.51 7.19 7.35
CA GLU A 244 -8.73 7.92 6.98
C GLU A 244 -8.92 9.22 7.77
N VAL A 245 -7.85 9.99 7.97
CA VAL A 245 -7.85 11.19 8.81
C VAL A 245 -8.88 12.25 8.38
N THR A 246 -9.26 12.29 7.09
CA THR A 246 -10.29 13.18 6.54
C THR A 246 -11.72 12.80 6.96
N GLU A 247 -11.92 11.60 7.51
CA GLU A 247 -13.23 11.17 8.06
C GLU A 247 -13.42 11.63 9.52
N MET A 248 -12.38 12.18 10.14
CA MET A 248 -12.46 12.71 11.51
C MET A 248 -13.37 13.93 11.58
N PRO A 249 -14.33 14.02 12.53
CA PRO A 249 -15.15 15.21 12.72
C PRO A 249 -14.32 16.48 12.94
N LEU A 250 -14.78 17.62 12.43
CA LEU A 250 -14.05 18.90 12.47
C LEU A 250 -13.64 19.33 13.88
N ASP A 251 -14.49 19.11 14.87
CA ASP A 251 -14.19 19.46 16.27
C ASP A 251 -12.99 18.68 16.82
N HIS A 252 -12.82 17.42 16.38
CA HIS A 252 -11.67 16.60 16.79
C HIS A 252 -10.42 16.95 15.98
N GLN A 253 -10.56 17.42 14.74
CA GLN A 253 -9.44 17.94 13.95
C GLN A 253 -8.80 19.15 14.65
N VAL A 254 -9.58 20.04 15.29
CA VAL A 254 -9.05 21.17 16.09
C VAL A 254 -8.21 20.67 17.25
N LYS A 255 -8.66 19.61 17.94
CA LYS A 255 -7.92 19.03 19.08
C LYS A 255 -6.63 18.37 18.60
N LEU A 256 -6.70 17.62 17.49
CA LEU A 256 -5.53 17.01 16.86
C LEU A 256 -4.49 18.07 16.47
N LEU A 257 -4.92 19.17 15.84
CA LEU A 257 -4.02 20.26 15.45
C LEU A 257 -3.24 20.79 16.67
N ARG A 258 -3.92 21.03 17.78
CA ARG A 258 -3.25 21.48 19.03
C ARG A 258 -2.18 20.51 19.49
N VAL A 259 -2.47 19.20 19.48
CA VAL A 259 -1.48 18.19 19.87
C VAL A 259 -0.27 18.20 18.92
N LEU A 260 -0.51 18.35 17.62
CA LEU A 260 0.57 18.42 16.62
C LEU A 260 1.44 19.69 16.78
N GLU A 261 0.87 20.79 17.27
CA GLU A 261 1.60 22.05 17.47
C GLU A 261 2.39 22.08 18.77
N THR A 262 1.77 21.62 19.87
CA THR A 262 2.30 21.76 21.22
C THR A 262 2.94 20.49 21.79
N GLY A 263 2.61 19.33 21.22
CA GLY A 263 2.95 18.03 21.80
C GLY A 263 2.13 17.70 23.06
N GLU A 264 1.13 18.52 23.42
CA GLU A 264 0.38 18.40 24.67
C GLU A 264 -1.09 18.00 24.42
N TYR A 265 -1.62 17.15 25.28
CA TYR A 265 -3.03 16.76 25.29
C TYR A 265 -3.55 16.49 26.70
N LYS A 266 -4.86 16.27 26.82
CA LYS A 266 -5.51 15.89 28.08
C LYS A 266 -6.44 14.72 27.85
N LYS A 267 -6.50 13.79 28.81
CA LYS A 267 -7.54 12.73 28.80
C LYS A 267 -8.93 13.35 28.98
N VAL A 268 -9.92 12.73 28.37
CA VAL A 268 -11.32 13.16 28.53
C VAL A 268 -11.71 13.10 30.02
N GLY A 269 -12.27 14.18 30.52
CA GLY A 269 -12.61 14.35 31.95
C GLY A 269 -11.46 14.78 32.87
N SER A 270 -10.21 14.89 32.37
CA SER A 270 -9.03 15.27 33.16
C SER A 270 -8.55 16.69 32.86
N SER A 271 -8.08 17.39 33.88
CA SER A 271 -7.37 18.67 33.73
C SER A 271 -5.86 18.50 33.58
N LYS A 272 -5.32 17.29 33.84
CA LYS A 272 -3.88 17.02 33.80
C LYS A 272 -3.39 17.02 32.37
N VAL A 273 -2.39 17.86 32.07
CA VAL A 273 -1.70 17.89 30.76
C VAL A 273 -0.76 16.68 30.67
N GLN A 274 -0.77 16.04 29.52
CA GLN A 274 0.16 14.98 29.13
C GLN A 274 0.90 15.41 27.85
N THR A 275 2.06 14.84 27.60
CA THR A 275 2.88 15.10 26.41
C THR A 275 3.07 13.84 25.60
N THR A 276 3.19 14.00 24.28
CA THR A 276 3.53 12.93 23.37
C THR A 276 4.78 13.28 22.56
N GLY A 277 5.63 12.28 22.32
CA GLY A 277 6.75 12.36 21.39
C GLY A 277 6.55 11.47 20.14
N ALA A 278 5.32 10.98 19.93
CA ALA A 278 5.02 10.10 18.81
C ALA A 278 5.23 10.80 17.46
N ARG A 279 5.87 10.10 16.53
CA ARG A 279 5.88 10.48 15.10
C ARG A 279 4.51 10.23 14.51
N ILE A 280 3.93 11.21 13.82
CA ILE A 280 2.60 11.08 13.23
C ILE A 280 2.71 10.77 11.75
N ILE A 281 2.11 9.65 11.34
CA ILE A 281 1.87 9.32 9.95
C ILE A 281 0.36 9.30 9.76
N SER A 282 -0.15 9.97 8.75
CA SER A 282 -1.59 10.04 8.46
C SER A 282 -1.88 9.59 7.04
N ALA A 283 -3.07 9.03 6.81
CA ALA A 283 -3.49 8.59 5.49
C ALA A 283 -4.91 9.02 5.16
N THR A 284 -5.17 9.18 3.88
CA THR A 284 -6.50 9.48 3.33
C THR A 284 -6.73 8.80 1.99
N ASN A 285 -7.97 8.43 1.70
CA ASN A 285 -8.43 7.99 0.40
C ASN A 285 -9.02 9.12 -0.44
N ARG A 286 -9.22 10.31 0.14
CA ARG A 286 -9.74 11.50 -0.54
C ARG A 286 -8.60 12.37 -1.06
N GLU A 287 -8.85 13.12 -2.15
CA GLU A 287 -7.95 14.19 -2.55
C GLU A 287 -8.06 15.34 -1.54
N PRO A 288 -6.93 15.77 -0.91
CA PRO A 288 -6.97 16.75 0.17
C PRO A 288 -7.61 18.09 -0.22
N ALA A 289 -7.35 18.57 -1.44
CA ALA A 289 -7.92 19.82 -1.94
C ALA A 289 -9.47 19.75 -1.98
N GLU A 290 -10.01 18.64 -2.51
CA GLU A 290 -11.46 18.44 -2.56
C GLU A 290 -12.07 18.30 -1.15
N ALA A 291 -11.36 17.67 -0.22
CA ALA A 291 -11.83 17.53 1.16
C ALA A 291 -11.86 18.89 1.88
N ILE A 292 -10.91 19.78 1.59
CA ILE A 292 -10.87 21.16 2.14
C ILE A 292 -11.98 21.99 1.51
N ASP A 293 -12.13 21.97 0.20
CA ASP A 293 -13.17 22.73 -0.51
C ASP A 293 -14.59 22.34 -0.08
N ASN A 294 -14.79 21.06 0.28
CA ASN A 294 -16.06 20.54 0.79
C ASN A 294 -16.23 20.70 2.32
N GLU A 295 -15.36 21.45 2.99
CA GLU A 295 -15.39 21.68 4.43
C GLU A 295 -15.35 20.38 5.29
N LEU A 296 -14.80 19.30 4.76
CA LEU A 296 -14.63 18.03 5.47
C LEU A 296 -13.28 17.94 6.18
N PHE A 297 -12.29 18.71 5.73
CA PHE A 297 -10.95 18.72 6.27
C PHE A 297 -10.41 20.13 6.41
N ARG A 298 -9.79 20.44 7.54
CA ARG A 298 -9.27 21.78 7.80
C ARG A 298 -7.94 22.00 7.09
N GLU A 299 -7.80 23.13 6.45
CA GLU A 299 -6.59 23.51 5.72
C GLU A 299 -5.37 23.66 6.66
N ASP A 300 -5.54 24.21 7.88
CA ASP A 300 -4.48 24.36 8.86
C ASP A 300 -3.94 22.98 9.34
N LEU A 301 -4.83 22.03 9.57
CA LEU A 301 -4.45 20.67 9.91
C LEU A 301 -3.73 19.97 8.75
N TYR A 302 -4.19 20.16 7.51
CA TYR A 302 -3.53 19.61 6.33
C TYR A 302 -2.07 20.05 6.27
N TYR A 303 -1.77 21.35 6.35
CA TYR A 303 -0.39 21.83 6.29
C TYR A 303 0.47 21.33 7.46
N ARG A 304 -0.11 21.04 8.59
CA ARG A 304 0.63 20.49 9.73
C ARG A 304 0.93 19.00 9.59
N LEU A 305 0.03 18.22 8.97
CA LEU A 305 0.20 16.79 8.72
C LEU A 305 1.05 16.53 7.47
N ALA A 306 0.84 17.30 6.41
CA ALA A 306 1.45 17.07 5.10
C ALA A 306 2.88 17.63 4.99
N GLN A 307 3.70 17.40 6.02
CA GLN A 307 5.13 17.76 5.97
C GLN A 307 5.85 16.98 4.86
N PHE A 308 5.50 15.72 4.70
CA PHE A 308 6.04 14.86 3.64
C PHE A 308 4.89 14.12 2.94
N PRO A 309 4.34 14.63 1.81
CA PRO A 309 3.25 13.98 1.10
C PRO A 309 3.75 12.79 0.28
N ILE A 310 3.08 11.64 0.43
CA ILE A 310 3.40 10.38 -0.23
C ILE A 310 2.18 9.90 -0.99
N ARG A 311 2.25 9.83 -2.33
CA ARG A 311 1.15 9.33 -3.16
C ARG A 311 1.38 7.86 -3.51
N VAL A 312 0.44 7.00 -3.11
CA VAL A 312 0.45 5.57 -3.44
C VAL A 312 -0.23 5.38 -4.79
N PRO A 313 0.43 4.80 -5.80
CA PRO A 313 -0.17 4.57 -7.10
C PRO A 313 -1.32 3.56 -7.00
N ASN A 314 -2.37 3.76 -7.78
CA ASN A 314 -3.46 2.81 -7.91
C ASN A 314 -2.98 1.53 -8.60
N LEU A 315 -3.63 0.38 -8.35
CA LEU A 315 -3.20 -0.90 -8.93
C LEU A 315 -3.21 -0.87 -10.47
N ARG A 316 -4.24 -0.28 -11.08
CA ARG A 316 -4.34 -0.11 -12.55
C ARG A 316 -3.20 0.71 -13.17
N ASP A 317 -2.51 1.50 -12.36
CA ASP A 317 -1.39 2.35 -12.76
C ASP A 317 -0.02 1.67 -12.61
N ARG A 318 0.02 0.43 -12.06
CA ARG A 318 1.26 -0.31 -11.78
C ARG A 318 1.62 -1.30 -12.91
N GLY A 319 0.90 -1.27 -14.04
CA GLY A 319 1.21 -2.10 -15.20
C GLY A 319 1.22 -3.60 -14.91
N ASP A 320 2.33 -4.27 -15.20
CA ASP A 320 2.44 -5.72 -15.04
C ASP A 320 2.57 -6.19 -13.57
N ASP A 321 2.74 -5.28 -12.60
CA ASP A 321 2.68 -5.61 -11.17
C ASP A 321 1.38 -6.32 -10.81
N ILE A 322 0.28 -6.05 -11.53
CA ILE A 322 -1.03 -6.70 -11.31
C ILE A 322 -0.91 -8.24 -11.42
N LEU A 323 -0.27 -8.71 -12.50
CA LEU A 323 -0.08 -10.15 -12.71
C LEU A 323 0.90 -10.76 -11.72
N GLY A 324 1.95 -10.02 -11.41
CA GLY A 324 2.93 -10.45 -10.43
C GLY A 324 2.34 -10.57 -9.03
N LEU A 325 1.53 -9.61 -8.58
CA LEU A 325 0.80 -9.67 -7.31
C LEU A 325 -0.17 -10.85 -7.27
N ALA A 326 -0.88 -11.12 -8.38
CA ALA A 326 -1.77 -12.27 -8.46
C ALA A 326 -1.01 -13.60 -8.25
N LYS A 327 0.14 -13.77 -8.90
CA LYS A 327 1.01 -14.95 -8.73
C LYS A 327 1.58 -15.02 -7.31
N HIS A 328 2.02 -13.88 -6.76
CA HIS A 328 2.54 -13.79 -5.39
C HIS A 328 1.51 -14.26 -4.36
N PHE A 329 0.28 -13.75 -4.43
CA PHE A 329 -0.80 -14.15 -3.51
C PHE A 329 -1.16 -15.62 -3.66
N LEU A 330 -1.25 -16.14 -4.89
CA LEU A 330 -1.53 -17.56 -5.12
C LEU A 330 -0.46 -18.45 -4.52
N ALA A 331 0.82 -18.15 -4.75
CA ALA A 331 1.91 -18.96 -4.24
C ALA A 331 2.00 -18.91 -2.70
N HIS A 332 1.75 -17.73 -2.10
CA HIS A 332 1.65 -17.61 -0.64
C HIS A 332 0.52 -18.49 -0.09
N ARG A 333 -0.65 -18.49 -0.76
CA ARG A 333 -1.78 -19.32 -0.36
C ARG A 333 -1.51 -20.81 -0.54
N ASN A 334 -0.88 -21.20 -1.65
CA ASN A 334 -0.45 -22.56 -1.89
C ASN A 334 0.49 -23.05 -0.78
N ALA A 335 1.46 -22.23 -0.38
CA ALA A 335 2.40 -22.59 0.69
C ALA A 335 1.70 -22.75 2.04
N GLN A 336 0.72 -21.89 2.36
CA GLN A 336 -0.04 -21.99 3.61
C GLN A 336 -0.92 -23.24 3.69
N GLU A 337 -1.51 -23.66 2.57
CA GLU A 337 -2.45 -24.77 2.52
C GLU A 337 -1.82 -26.10 2.05
N GLY A 338 -0.52 -26.10 1.73
CA GLY A 338 0.16 -27.26 1.14
C GLY A 338 -0.40 -27.65 -0.22
N ALA A 339 -0.95 -26.70 -0.98
CA ALA A 339 -1.55 -26.87 -2.30
C ALA A 339 -0.58 -26.47 -3.42
N ALA A 340 -0.89 -26.84 -4.68
CA ALA A 340 -0.12 -26.49 -5.86
C ALA A 340 -1.02 -25.97 -7.00
N LYS A 341 -2.00 -25.13 -6.65
CA LYS A 341 -2.96 -24.58 -7.61
C LYS A 341 -2.28 -23.60 -8.56
N GLN A 342 -2.77 -23.52 -9.78
CA GLN A 342 -2.25 -22.66 -10.84
C GLN A 342 -3.32 -21.70 -11.36
N ILE A 343 -2.91 -20.59 -11.99
CA ILE A 343 -3.82 -19.66 -12.66
C ILE A 343 -3.75 -19.92 -14.17
N SER A 344 -4.90 -20.17 -14.80
CA SER A 344 -4.98 -20.34 -16.25
C SER A 344 -4.66 -19.03 -16.98
N LYS A 345 -4.19 -19.14 -18.25
CA LYS A 345 -3.91 -17.97 -19.08
C LYS A 345 -5.12 -17.05 -19.22
N GLY A 346 -6.33 -17.62 -19.46
CA GLY A 346 -7.55 -16.82 -19.54
C GLY A 346 -7.89 -16.06 -18.26
N ALA A 347 -7.60 -16.67 -17.09
CA ALA A 347 -7.76 -16.01 -15.81
C ALA A 347 -6.76 -14.85 -15.63
N LEU A 348 -5.49 -15.04 -16.04
CA LEU A 348 -4.49 -13.97 -16.05
C LEU A 348 -4.89 -12.81 -16.98
N ASP A 349 -5.41 -13.11 -18.17
CA ASP A 349 -5.88 -12.08 -19.10
C ASP A 349 -7.07 -11.29 -18.51
N LYS A 350 -7.99 -11.96 -17.79
CA LYS A 350 -9.10 -11.33 -17.07
C LYS A 350 -8.59 -10.43 -15.96
N ILE A 351 -7.62 -10.89 -15.16
CA ILE A 351 -6.97 -10.11 -14.10
C ILE A 351 -6.31 -8.85 -14.68
N LYS A 352 -5.60 -8.97 -15.80
CA LYS A 352 -4.91 -7.85 -16.46
C LYS A 352 -5.87 -6.82 -17.03
N SER A 353 -7.02 -7.24 -17.55
CA SER A 353 -8.00 -6.36 -18.20
C SER A 353 -8.93 -5.63 -17.23
N HIS A 354 -9.00 -6.04 -15.98
CA HIS A 354 -9.88 -5.42 -14.98
C HIS A 354 -9.26 -4.17 -14.35
N ASN A 355 -10.09 -3.15 -14.06
CA ASN A 355 -9.64 -1.85 -13.54
C ASN A 355 -9.33 -1.83 -12.04
N TRP A 356 -9.76 -2.83 -11.29
CA TRP A 356 -9.54 -3.00 -9.85
C TRP A 356 -9.85 -1.74 -9.02
N PRO A 357 -11.11 -1.27 -8.97
CA PRO A 357 -11.48 -0.09 -8.19
C PRO A 357 -11.17 -0.25 -6.69
N GLY A 358 -11.22 -1.45 -6.14
CA GLY A 358 -10.78 -1.77 -4.78
C GLY A 358 -9.30 -2.11 -4.67
N ASN A 359 -8.52 -1.85 -5.73
CA ASN A 359 -7.06 -2.02 -5.77
C ASN A 359 -6.58 -3.41 -5.34
N VAL A 360 -5.48 -3.47 -4.58
CA VAL A 360 -4.87 -4.74 -4.14
C VAL A 360 -5.81 -5.55 -3.24
N ARG A 361 -6.62 -4.88 -2.42
CA ARG A 361 -7.60 -5.56 -1.55
C ARG A 361 -8.64 -6.34 -2.35
N GLU A 362 -9.17 -5.74 -3.42
CA GLU A 362 -10.12 -6.41 -4.31
C GLU A 362 -9.48 -7.57 -5.05
N LEU A 363 -8.28 -7.40 -5.60
CA LEU A 363 -7.52 -8.46 -6.27
C LEU A 363 -7.29 -9.65 -5.33
N MET A 364 -6.85 -9.38 -4.11
CA MET A 364 -6.59 -10.40 -3.09
C MET A 364 -7.88 -11.17 -2.75
N HIS A 365 -9.00 -10.48 -2.49
CA HIS A 365 -10.27 -11.14 -2.18
C HIS A 365 -10.80 -11.94 -3.38
N ALA A 366 -10.62 -11.46 -4.61
CA ALA A 366 -11.03 -12.20 -5.81
C ALA A 366 -10.22 -13.49 -5.97
N LEU A 367 -8.91 -13.44 -5.71
CA LEU A 367 -8.04 -14.60 -5.76
C LEU A 367 -8.30 -15.59 -4.62
N GLU A 368 -8.59 -15.11 -3.40
CA GLU A 368 -8.97 -15.97 -2.28
C GLU A 368 -10.26 -16.74 -2.58
N ARG A 369 -11.28 -16.05 -3.11
CA ARG A 369 -12.51 -16.72 -3.55
C ARG A 369 -12.24 -17.75 -4.64
N ALA A 370 -11.45 -17.37 -5.65
CA ALA A 370 -11.10 -18.26 -6.75
C ALA A 370 -10.29 -19.47 -6.27
N PHE A 371 -9.41 -19.29 -5.30
CA PHE A 371 -8.65 -20.38 -4.68
C PHE A 371 -9.55 -21.40 -3.97
N MET A 372 -10.56 -20.92 -3.24
CA MET A 372 -11.51 -21.80 -2.56
C MET A 372 -12.40 -22.60 -3.51
N LEU A 373 -12.75 -22.02 -4.68
CA LEU A 373 -13.65 -22.63 -5.66
C LEU A 373 -12.93 -23.57 -6.63
N ALA A 374 -11.66 -23.34 -6.90
CA ALA A 374 -10.88 -24.15 -7.83
C ALA A 374 -10.34 -25.41 -7.13
N GLU A 375 -10.27 -26.53 -7.86
CA GLU A 375 -9.55 -27.74 -7.40
C GLU A 375 -8.05 -27.56 -7.60
N ASP A 376 -7.55 -27.57 -8.86
CA ASP A 376 -6.12 -27.43 -9.18
C ASP A 376 -5.82 -26.17 -10.00
N ILE A 377 -6.76 -25.70 -10.84
CA ILE A 377 -6.54 -24.61 -11.77
C ILE A 377 -7.62 -23.54 -11.59
N ILE A 378 -7.20 -22.32 -11.28
CA ILE A 378 -8.05 -21.13 -11.25
C ILE A 378 -8.34 -20.72 -12.70
N THR A 379 -9.60 -20.83 -13.12
CA THR A 379 -10.10 -20.42 -14.44
C THR A 379 -10.82 -19.08 -14.37
N THR A 380 -11.25 -18.58 -15.53
CA THR A 380 -12.05 -17.35 -15.63
C THR A 380 -13.40 -17.43 -14.90
N GLU A 381 -13.94 -18.62 -14.72
CA GLU A 381 -15.23 -18.86 -14.02
C GLU A 381 -15.08 -18.71 -12.52
N HIS A 382 -13.95 -19.11 -11.95
CA HIS A 382 -13.65 -18.96 -10.53
C HIS A 382 -13.37 -17.51 -10.13
N LEU A 383 -12.91 -16.68 -11.07
CA LEU A 383 -12.67 -15.26 -10.84
C LEU A 383 -13.99 -14.46 -10.94
N VAL A 384 -14.75 -14.45 -9.86
CA VAL A 384 -15.90 -13.55 -9.74
C VAL A 384 -15.37 -12.17 -9.40
N VAL A 385 -15.29 -11.31 -10.41
CA VAL A 385 -14.99 -9.89 -10.25
C VAL A 385 -16.32 -9.17 -10.24
N ASP A 386 -16.68 -8.60 -9.10
CA ASP A 386 -17.91 -7.84 -8.98
C ASP A 386 -17.79 -6.63 -9.90
N THR A 387 -18.63 -6.56 -10.92
CA THR A 387 -18.85 -5.37 -11.72
C THR A 387 -19.65 -4.33 -10.91
N VAL A 388 -19.22 -4.11 -9.66
CA VAL A 388 -19.74 -2.99 -8.90
C VAL A 388 -19.10 -1.75 -9.47
N SER A 389 -19.89 -0.99 -10.21
CA SER A 389 -19.62 0.40 -10.59
C SER A 389 -18.93 0.68 -11.93
N GLN A 390 -19.53 0.24 -13.01
CA GLN A 390 -19.57 1.13 -14.19
C GLN A 390 -20.99 1.64 -14.50
N THR A 391 -21.93 1.42 -13.58
CA THR A 391 -23.31 1.93 -13.72
C THR A 391 -23.55 3.25 -12.96
N THR A 392 -22.52 3.95 -12.51
CA THR A 392 -22.70 5.18 -11.72
C THR A 392 -22.12 6.44 -12.35
N THR A 393 -21.71 6.42 -13.62
CA THR A 393 -21.30 7.67 -14.28
C THR A 393 -22.18 8.08 -15.44
N GLU A 394 -23.21 7.29 -15.80
CA GLU A 394 -24.17 7.71 -16.86
C GLU A 394 -25.63 7.79 -16.42
N SER A 395 -25.93 7.63 -15.14
CA SER A 395 -27.31 7.79 -14.64
C SER A 395 -27.36 8.36 -13.23
N ALA A 396 -26.44 9.24 -12.85
CA ALA A 396 -26.73 10.22 -11.82
C ALA A 396 -27.76 11.17 -12.43
N ILE A 397 -29.04 10.89 -12.19
CA ILE A 397 -30.08 11.88 -12.35
C ILE A 397 -29.64 13.04 -11.48
N SER A 398 -29.06 14.05 -12.13
CA SER A 398 -28.64 15.26 -11.45
C SER A 398 -29.89 15.85 -10.81
N THR A 399 -29.93 15.90 -9.48
CA THR A 399 -31.04 16.51 -8.72
C THR A 399 -31.24 18.00 -9.06
N SER A 400 -30.37 18.56 -9.90
CA SER A 400 -30.47 19.92 -10.45
C SER A 400 -31.18 20.00 -11.80
N MET A 401 -31.58 18.88 -12.44
CA MET A 401 -32.32 18.90 -13.69
C MET A 401 -33.83 19.00 -13.44
N PRO A 402 -34.56 19.78 -14.24
CA PRO A 402 -36.03 19.82 -14.20
C PRO A 402 -36.64 18.42 -14.45
N LEU A 403 -37.71 18.10 -13.78
CA LEU A 403 -38.38 16.79 -13.85
C LEU A 403 -38.78 16.40 -15.31
N ASP A 404 -39.13 17.38 -16.12
CA ASP A 404 -39.48 17.22 -17.56
C ASP A 404 -38.25 16.74 -18.39
N GLU A 405 -37.03 17.16 -18.07
CA GLU A 405 -35.82 16.74 -18.76
C GLU A 405 -35.37 15.31 -18.34
N ILE A 406 -35.55 14.98 -17.07
CA ILE A 406 -35.32 13.63 -16.56
C ILE A 406 -36.29 12.65 -17.24
N GLU A 407 -37.57 13.01 -17.29
CA GLU A 407 -38.58 12.19 -17.91
C GLU A 407 -38.32 11.99 -19.42
N LYS A 408 -37.91 13.05 -20.13
CA LYS A 408 -37.48 12.98 -21.53
C LYS A 408 -36.34 12.02 -21.76
N SER A 409 -35.29 12.10 -20.93
CA SER A 409 -34.11 11.23 -21.05
C SER A 409 -34.44 9.75 -20.81
N VAL A 410 -35.29 9.45 -19.81
CA VAL A 410 -35.75 8.09 -19.51
C VAL A 410 -36.58 7.52 -20.64
N ILE A 411 -37.53 8.30 -21.20
CA ILE A 411 -38.38 7.88 -22.30
C ILE A 411 -37.56 7.59 -23.56
N LEU A 412 -36.62 8.46 -23.93
CA LEU A 412 -35.78 8.28 -25.12
C LEU A 412 -34.87 7.07 -25.00
N LYS A 413 -34.24 6.87 -23.83
CA LYS A 413 -33.38 5.73 -23.56
C LYS A 413 -34.13 4.41 -23.61
N THR A 414 -35.32 4.34 -23.02
CA THR A 414 -36.17 3.13 -23.08
C THR A 414 -36.64 2.80 -24.50
N LEU A 415 -36.88 3.84 -25.31
CA LEU A 415 -37.22 3.65 -26.73
C LEU A 415 -36.04 3.10 -27.55
N GLU A 416 -34.83 3.57 -27.28
CA GLU A 416 -33.60 3.04 -27.89
C GLU A 416 -33.35 1.59 -27.50
N GLU A 417 -33.47 1.24 -26.22
CA GLU A 417 -33.36 -0.12 -25.71
C GLU A 417 -34.36 -1.09 -26.33
N LYS A 418 -35.57 -0.62 -26.68
CA LYS A 418 -36.61 -1.41 -27.35
C LYS A 418 -36.60 -1.26 -28.86
N THR A 419 -35.51 -0.80 -29.46
CA THR A 419 -35.34 -0.65 -30.91
C THR A 419 -36.49 0.14 -31.58
N GLY A 420 -37.04 1.13 -30.88
CA GLY A 420 -38.11 1.97 -31.38
C GLY A 420 -39.54 1.41 -31.18
N ASN A 421 -39.72 0.28 -30.53
CA ASN A 421 -41.01 -0.33 -30.25
C ASN A 421 -41.76 0.44 -29.13
N LYS A 422 -42.66 1.34 -29.54
CA LYS A 422 -43.39 2.24 -28.61
C LYS A 422 -44.33 1.49 -27.66
N THR A 423 -44.80 0.32 -28.05
CA THR A 423 -45.74 -0.46 -27.22
C THR A 423 -45.00 -1.11 -26.05
N GLU A 424 -43.87 -1.76 -26.32
CA GLU A 424 -43.03 -2.37 -25.31
C GLU A 424 -42.38 -1.29 -24.40
N ALA A 425 -41.97 -0.16 -24.98
CA ALA A 425 -41.43 0.95 -24.21
C ALA A 425 -42.45 1.54 -23.23
N ALA A 426 -43.71 1.71 -23.66
CA ALA A 426 -44.79 2.20 -22.81
C ALA A 426 -45.10 1.22 -21.66
N GLU A 427 -45.09 -0.08 -21.93
CA GLU A 427 -45.27 -1.13 -20.92
C GLU A 427 -44.16 -1.13 -19.87
N GLN A 428 -42.89 -1.03 -20.30
CA GLN A 428 -41.73 -0.94 -19.41
C GLN A 428 -41.73 0.33 -18.54
N LEU A 429 -42.20 1.45 -19.11
CA LEU A 429 -42.31 2.73 -18.41
C LEU A 429 -43.55 2.83 -17.52
N GLY A 430 -44.44 1.84 -17.53
CA GLY A 430 -45.70 1.84 -16.76
C GLY A 430 -46.70 2.92 -17.18
N ILE A 431 -46.65 3.40 -18.43
CA ILE A 431 -47.53 4.44 -18.98
C ILE A 431 -48.35 3.91 -20.16
N SER A 432 -49.45 4.57 -20.47
CA SER A 432 -50.23 4.19 -21.66
C SER A 432 -49.47 4.55 -22.95
N VAL A 433 -49.65 3.74 -24.00
CA VAL A 433 -49.05 4.00 -25.32
C VAL A 433 -49.45 5.40 -25.83
N LYS A 434 -50.68 5.82 -25.57
CA LYS A 434 -51.18 7.17 -25.89
C LYS A 434 -50.42 8.28 -25.14
N THR A 435 -50.10 8.05 -23.88
CA THR A 435 -49.30 8.98 -23.06
C THR A 435 -47.90 9.12 -23.62
N LEU A 436 -47.27 8.00 -24.02
CA LEU A 436 -45.94 8.00 -24.64
C LEU A 436 -45.93 8.78 -25.96
N TYR A 437 -46.94 8.58 -26.83
CA TYR A 437 -47.07 9.33 -28.09
C TYR A 437 -47.20 10.84 -27.84
N ASN A 438 -48.04 11.25 -26.91
CA ASN A 438 -48.25 12.67 -26.60
C ASN A 438 -46.96 13.33 -26.06
N LYS A 439 -46.17 12.58 -25.26
CA LYS A 439 -44.88 13.07 -24.74
C LYS A 439 -43.81 13.18 -25.82
N LEU A 440 -43.72 12.22 -26.72
CA LEU A 440 -42.80 12.28 -27.86
C LEU A 440 -43.14 13.46 -28.79
N GLU A 441 -44.43 13.69 -29.09
CA GLU A 441 -44.86 14.83 -29.89
C GLU A 441 -44.57 16.19 -29.22
N LYS A 442 -44.69 16.24 -27.88
CA LYS A 442 -44.27 17.42 -27.08
C LYS A 442 -42.79 17.69 -27.22
N TYR A 443 -41.94 16.64 -27.17
CA TYR A 443 -40.47 16.77 -27.25
C TYR A 443 -40.00 17.15 -28.66
N GLU A 444 -40.65 16.69 -29.71
CA GLU A 444 -40.37 17.10 -31.09
C GLU A 444 -40.70 18.59 -31.33
N LYS A 445 -41.76 19.10 -30.68
CA LYS A 445 -42.18 20.53 -30.81
C LYS A 445 -41.36 21.49 -29.95
N THR A 446 -40.65 21.01 -28.94
CA THR A 446 -39.81 21.83 -28.03
C THR A 446 -38.34 21.82 -28.43
N GLY A 447 -37.98 21.17 -29.52
CA GLY A 447 -36.61 21.02 -30.05
C GLY A 447 -36.28 21.94 -31.24
N GLU A 448 -37.03 23.03 -31.47
CA GLU A 448 -36.66 24.15 -32.34
C GLU A 448 -36.06 25.31 -31.56
#